data_a479fc824f5e13ac417e56721eed2f0d
#
_entry.id   a479fc824f5e13ac417e56721eed2f0d
#
_cell.length_a   1.000
_cell.length_b   1.000
_cell.length_c   1.000
_cell.angle_alpha   90.00
_cell.angle_beta   90.00
_cell.angle_gamma   90.00
#
_symmetry.space_group_name_H-M   'P 1'
#
loop_
_entity.id
_entity.type
_entity.pdbx_description
1 polymer ?
#
loop_
_entity_poly.entity_id
_entity_poly.type
_entity_poly.pdbx_seq_one_letter_code
_entity_poly.pdbx_strand_id
1 'polypeptide(L)'
;MLTSGPARPSGQVPAKGLAGLAQRLIGVLDRFPYSLLALAARVFPAAVFWQSGETKVNGWHLSDSAVDLFRDEYKLPVIDPTVAAHLAAFAEHFFPILLVLGLASRFAALSLLFMTLVIEVFVYPDAWPTHGVWATCFLVIIARGPGVFSLDHLIARRFR
;
A
#
# COMPACT_ATOMS: atom_id res chain seq x y z
N MET A 1 49.34 37.59 -10.10
CA MET A 1 47.96 37.15 -9.78
C MET A 1 47.91 35.64 -9.96
N LEU A 2 48.03 34.88 -8.86
CA LEU A 2 47.95 33.41 -8.89
C LEU A 2 46.54 33.00 -8.54
N THR A 3 45.78 32.48 -9.51
CA THR A 3 44.43 31.92 -9.28
C THR A 3 44.58 30.53 -8.65
N SER A 4 44.23 30.41 -7.40
CA SER A 4 44.10 29.13 -6.71
C SER A 4 42.87 28.38 -7.27
N GLY A 5 43.11 27.29 -8.00
CA GLY A 5 42.07 26.39 -8.45
C GLY A 5 41.35 25.68 -7.26
N PRO A 6 40.07 25.28 -7.46
CA PRO A 6 39.30 24.62 -6.39
C PRO A 6 39.94 23.31 -5.99
N ALA A 7 40.11 23.11 -4.67
CA ALA A 7 40.62 21.88 -4.06
C ALA A 7 39.74 20.70 -4.48
N ARG A 8 40.34 19.63 -5.01
CA ARG A 8 39.67 18.37 -5.28
C ARG A 8 39.16 17.77 -3.96
N PRO A 9 37.90 17.27 -3.91
CA PRO A 9 37.42 16.60 -2.72
C PRO A 9 38.34 15.40 -2.40
N SER A 10 38.87 15.38 -1.18
CA SER A 10 39.70 14.32 -0.64
C SER A 10 38.99 12.96 -0.82
N GLY A 11 39.64 12.03 -1.53
CA GLY A 11 39.17 10.67 -1.71
C GLY A 11 38.82 10.03 -0.37
N GLN A 12 37.59 9.57 -0.23
CA GLN A 12 37.19 8.82 0.95
C GLN A 12 38.02 7.55 1.04
N VAL A 13 38.88 7.49 2.05
CA VAL A 13 39.67 6.29 2.37
C VAL A 13 38.68 5.19 2.76
N PRO A 14 38.72 4.02 2.10
CA PRO A 14 37.79 2.94 2.43
C PRO A 14 38.00 2.53 3.89
N ALA A 15 36.96 2.61 4.70
CA ALA A 15 36.99 2.23 6.10
C ALA A 15 37.42 0.76 6.22
N LYS A 16 38.49 0.49 6.98
CA LYS A 16 39.02 -0.86 7.24
C LYS A 16 38.28 -1.46 8.45
N GLY A 17 38.11 -2.78 8.47
CA GLY A 17 37.48 -3.50 9.59
C GLY A 17 35.97 -3.47 9.58
N LEU A 18 35.36 -3.49 10.78
CA LEU A 18 33.89 -3.56 10.96
C LEU A 18 33.14 -2.42 10.28
N ALA A 19 33.67 -1.21 10.28
CA ALA A 19 33.06 -0.07 9.60
C ALA A 19 33.00 -0.26 8.07
N GLY A 20 34.06 -0.83 7.48
CA GLY A 20 34.06 -1.15 6.04
C GLY A 20 33.09 -2.27 5.67
N LEU A 21 32.92 -3.27 6.54
CA LEU A 21 31.92 -4.32 6.36
C LEU A 21 30.50 -3.73 6.47
N ALA A 22 30.22 -2.91 7.46
CA ALA A 22 28.94 -2.24 7.65
C ALA A 22 28.58 -1.37 6.43
N GLN A 23 29.52 -0.57 5.91
CA GLN A 23 29.31 0.24 4.70
C GLN A 23 29.00 -0.62 3.47
N ARG A 24 29.65 -1.77 3.30
CA ARG A 24 29.36 -2.69 2.19
C ARG A 24 27.98 -3.30 2.33
N LEU A 25 27.57 -3.73 3.52
CA LEU A 25 26.23 -4.26 3.79
C LEU A 25 25.15 -3.21 3.53
N ILE A 26 25.32 -1.99 4.02
CA ILE A 26 24.41 -0.87 3.74
C ILE A 26 24.33 -0.64 2.22
N GLY A 27 25.46 -0.58 1.52
CA GLY A 27 25.47 -0.38 0.08
C GLY A 27 24.81 -1.53 -0.73
N VAL A 28 24.75 -2.76 -0.21
CA VAL A 28 23.97 -3.85 -0.79
C VAL A 28 22.49 -3.64 -0.53
N LEU A 29 22.10 -3.26 0.70
CA LEU A 29 20.71 -2.97 1.06
C LEU A 29 20.14 -1.77 0.29
N ASP A 30 20.94 -0.73 0.08
CA ASP A 30 20.54 0.45 -0.70
C ASP A 30 20.24 0.13 -2.17
N ARG A 31 20.79 -0.98 -2.68
CA ARG A 31 20.49 -1.48 -4.04
C ARG A 31 19.22 -2.29 -4.13
N PHE A 32 18.54 -2.55 -2.99
CA PHE A 32 17.29 -3.31 -3.03
C PHE A 32 16.25 -2.60 -3.88
N PRO A 33 15.68 -3.26 -4.90
CA PRO A 33 14.83 -2.57 -5.87
C PRO A 33 13.53 -2.10 -5.22
N TYR A 34 13.27 -0.80 -5.25
CA TYR A 34 12.00 -0.23 -4.80
C TYR A 34 10.79 -0.96 -5.40
N SER A 35 10.89 -1.39 -6.66
CA SER A 35 9.79 -2.06 -7.35
C SER A 35 9.35 -3.38 -6.71
N LEU A 36 10.25 -4.08 -6.01
CA LEU A 36 9.90 -5.27 -5.25
C LEU A 36 9.17 -4.90 -3.95
N LEU A 37 9.61 -3.83 -3.27
CA LEU A 37 8.91 -3.30 -2.10
C LEU A 37 7.51 -2.81 -2.49
N ALA A 38 7.40 -2.08 -3.59
CA ALA A 38 6.12 -1.60 -4.10
C ALA A 38 5.18 -2.75 -4.50
N LEU A 39 5.71 -3.83 -5.08
CA LEU A 39 4.94 -5.03 -5.40
C LEU A 39 4.40 -5.68 -4.12
N ALA A 40 5.25 -5.88 -3.11
CA ALA A 40 4.84 -6.43 -1.82
C ALA A 40 3.78 -5.52 -1.14
N ALA A 41 4.00 -4.20 -1.11
CA ALA A 41 3.08 -3.23 -0.53
C ALA A 41 1.71 -3.17 -1.26
N ARG A 42 1.62 -3.68 -2.50
CA ARG A 42 0.36 -3.84 -3.22
C ARG A 42 -0.31 -5.17 -2.94
N VAL A 43 0.46 -6.26 -3.02
CA VAL A 43 -0.09 -7.63 -2.99
C VAL A 43 -0.58 -8.03 -1.60
N PHE A 44 0.21 -7.78 -0.55
CA PHE A 44 -0.17 -8.25 0.79
C PHE A 44 -1.43 -7.57 1.34
N PRO A 45 -1.54 -6.25 1.38
CA PRO A 45 -2.79 -5.65 1.86
C PRO A 45 -3.97 -5.92 0.91
N ALA A 46 -3.74 -6.00 -0.42
CA ALA A 46 -4.79 -6.40 -1.35
C ALA A 46 -5.36 -7.79 -1.04
N ALA A 47 -4.50 -8.75 -0.67
CA ALA A 47 -4.95 -10.09 -0.28
C ALA A 47 -5.81 -10.06 0.99
N VAL A 48 -5.48 -9.21 1.98
CA VAL A 48 -6.28 -9.04 3.19
C VAL A 48 -7.68 -8.51 2.85
N PHE A 49 -7.76 -7.44 2.05
CA PHE A 49 -9.05 -6.86 1.65
C PHE A 49 -9.87 -7.81 0.78
N TRP A 50 -9.22 -8.55 -0.11
CA TRP A 50 -9.90 -9.57 -0.91
C TRP A 50 -10.54 -10.64 -0.02
N GLN A 51 -9.78 -11.21 0.93
CA GLN A 51 -10.28 -12.20 1.87
C GLN A 51 -11.44 -11.63 2.72
N SER A 52 -11.37 -10.37 3.12
CA SER A 52 -12.46 -9.69 3.81
C SER A 52 -13.70 -9.58 2.93
N GLY A 53 -13.53 -9.24 1.65
CA GLY A 53 -14.62 -9.18 0.67
C GLY A 53 -15.31 -10.52 0.48
N GLU A 54 -14.56 -11.60 0.40
CA GLU A 54 -15.07 -12.98 0.26
C GLU A 54 -16.01 -13.39 1.40
N THR A 55 -15.81 -12.87 2.59
CA THR A 55 -16.72 -13.13 3.73
C THR A 55 -18.08 -12.46 3.59
N LYS A 56 -18.19 -11.48 2.72
CA LYS A 56 -19.41 -10.67 2.53
C LYS A 56 -20.31 -11.15 1.41
N VAL A 57 -19.83 -12.07 0.59
CA VAL A 57 -20.55 -12.54 -0.58
C VAL A 57 -20.78 -14.05 -0.56
N ASN A 58 -21.87 -14.48 -1.18
CA ASN A 58 -22.15 -15.87 -1.49
C ASN A 58 -22.34 -15.99 -3.01
N GLY A 59 -21.27 -16.39 -3.70
CA GLY A 59 -21.18 -16.28 -5.14
C GLY A 59 -21.20 -14.81 -5.60
N TRP A 60 -22.22 -14.43 -6.37
CA TRP A 60 -22.38 -13.05 -6.89
C TRP A 60 -23.33 -12.18 -6.07
N HIS A 61 -23.86 -12.70 -4.97
CA HIS A 61 -24.83 -12.02 -4.14
C HIS A 61 -24.23 -11.65 -2.79
N LEU A 62 -24.64 -10.51 -2.25
CA LEU A 62 -24.32 -10.14 -0.88
C LEU A 62 -24.96 -11.15 0.07
N SER A 63 -24.21 -11.63 1.08
CA SER A 63 -24.74 -12.53 2.09
C SER A 63 -25.60 -11.78 3.10
N ASP A 64 -26.67 -12.44 3.59
CA ASP A 64 -27.52 -11.85 4.64
C ASP A 64 -26.69 -11.57 5.91
N SER A 65 -25.75 -12.46 6.23
CA SER A 65 -24.82 -12.28 7.36
C SER A 65 -23.95 -11.02 7.24
N ALA A 66 -23.60 -10.60 6.02
CA ALA A 66 -22.90 -9.34 5.84
C ALA A 66 -23.77 -8.13 6.18
N VAL A 67 -25.05 -8.14 5.80
CA VAL A 67 -25.96 -7.06 6.16
C VAL A 67 -26.19 -7.00 7.67
N ASP A 68 -26.34 -8.16 8.31
CA ASP A 68 -26.48 -8.25 9.78
C ASP A 68 -25.21 -7.74 10.49
N LEU A 69 -24.02 -8.08 9.97
CA LEU A 69 -22.75 -7.57 10.50
C LEU A 69 -22.70 -6.03 10.50
N PHE A 70 -23.11 -5.40 9.40
CA PHE A 70 -23.15 -3.94 9.29
C PHE A 70 -24.23 -3.31 10.19
N ARG A 71 -25.37 -4.01 10.39
CA ARG A 71 -26.46 -3.54 11.21
C ARG A 71 -26.18 -3.64 12.71
N ASP A 72 -25.63 -4.77 13.13
CA ASP A 72 -25.58 -5.15 14.55
C ASP A 72 -24.20 -4.92 15.19
N GLU A 73 -23.14 -5.02 14.40
CA GLU A 73 -21.76 -4.90 14.87
C GLU A 73 -21.11 -3.59 14.43
N TYR A 74 -21.01 -3.31 13.13
CA TYR A 74 -20.27 -2.14 12.63
C TYR A 74 -20.98 -0.81 12.87
N LYS A 75 -22.30 -0.77 12.77
CA LYS A 75 -23.15 0.39 13.11
C LYS A 75 -22.63 1.72 12.58
N LEU A 76 -22.27 1.73 11.31
CA LEU A 76 -21.71 2.94 10.68
C LEU A 76 -22.73 4.09 10.76
N PRO A 77 -22.30 5.29 11.18
CA PRO A 77 -23.20 6.44 11.21
C PRO A 77 -23.57 6.87 9.79
N VAL A 78 -24.79 7.37 9.61
CA VAL A 78 -25.25 8.07 8.39
C VAL A 78 -25.53 7.17 7.18
N ILE A 79 -25.08 5.92 7.13
CA ILE A 79 -25.24 5.02 5.97
C ILE A 79 -26.13 3.84 6.35
N ASP A 80 -27.09 3.53 5.48
CA ASP A 80 -27.91 2.32 5.64
C ASP A 80 -27.02 1.06 5.62
N PRO A 81 -27.23 0.10 6.55
CA PRO A 81 -26.39 -1.09 6.66
C PRO A 81 -26.31 -1.92 5.38
N THR A 82 -27.40 -2.03 4.63
CA THR A 82 -27.43 -2.77 3.35
C THR A 82 -26.59 -2.07 2.30
N VAL A 83 -26.69 -0.75 2.20
CA VAL A 83 -25.89 0.06 1.28
C VAL A 83 -24.41 -0.02 1.67
N ALA A 84 -24.09 0.10 2.96
CA ALA A 84 -22.72 0.01 3.46
C ALA A 84 -22.09 -1.35 3.15
N ALA A 85 -22.85 -2.45 3.35
CA ALA A 85 -22.39 -3.80 3.05
C ALA A 85 -22.10 -4.01 1.55
N HIS A 86 -22.95 -3.48 0.65
CA HIS A 86 -22.70 -3.54 -0.79
C HIS A 86 -21.47 -2.73 -1.20
N LEU A 87 -21.32 -1.51 -0.68
CA LEU A 87 -20.17 -0.67 -0.97
C LEU A 87 -18.88 -1.31 -0.48
N ALA A 88 -18.90 -1.90 0.72
CA ALA A 88 -17.75 -2.60 1.26
C ALA A 88 -17.39 -3.83 0.41
N ALA A 89 -18.35 -4.70 0.13
CA ALA A 89 -18.14 -5.88 -0.70
C ALA A 89 -17.58 -5.51 -2.09
N PHE A 90 -18.11 -4.47 -2.73
CA PHE A 90 -17.58 -3.97 -3.99
C PHE A 90 -16.15 -3.44 -3.85
N ALA A 91 -15.91 -2.59 -2.87
CA ALA A 91 -14.61 -1.95 -2.67
C ALA A 91 -13.52 -2.98 -2.34
N GLU A 92 -13.84 -3.98 -1.52
CA GLU A 92 -12.93 -5.04 -1.10
C GLU A 92 -12.59 -6.05 -2.22
N HIS A 93 -13.32 -6.05 -3.31
CA HIS A 93 -12.96 -6.82 -4.51
C HIS A 93 -12.32 -5.93 -5.59
N PHE A 94 -12.91 -4.79 -5.86
CA PHE A 94 -12.52 -3.93 -6.98
C PHE A 94 -11.13 -3.29 -6.78
N PHE A 95 -10.91 -2.63 -5.64
CA PHE A 95 -9.63 -1.94 -5.41
C PHE A 95 -8.44 -2.89 -5.22
N PRO A 96 -8.56 -4.05 -4.55
CA PRO A 96 -7.49 -5.05 -4.54
C PRO A 96 -7.08 -5.52 -5.93
N ILE A 97 -8.02 -5.76 -6.85
CA ILE A 97 -7.70 -6.12 -8.24
C ILE A 97 -6.86 -5.02 -8.89
N LEU A 98 -7.30 -3.76 -8.81
CA LEU A 98 -6.55 -2.63 -9.35
C LEU A 98 -5.15 -2.53 -8.73
N LEU A 99 -5.06 -2.73 -7.43
CA LEU A 99 -3.81 -2.62 -6.68
C LEU A 99 -2.82 -3.72 -7.08
N VAL A 100 -3.27 -4.97 -7.20
CA VAL A 100 -2.43 -6.10 -7.63
C VAL A 100 -1.96 -5.91 -9.08
N LEU A 101 -2.84 -5.54 -9.98
CA LEU A 101 -2.50 -5.26 -11.38
C LEU A 101 -1.58 -4.02 -11.52
N GLY A 102 -1.60 -3.16 -10.53
CA GLY A 102 -0.89 -1.89 -10.59
C GLY A 102 -1.52 -0.92 -11.58
N LEU A 103 -2.84 -0.91 -11.69
CA LEU A 103 -3.62 -0.02 -12.55
C LEU A 103 -4.35 1.02 -11.68
N ALA A 104 -4.20 2.29 -12.02
CA ALA A 104 -4.68 3.41 -11.20
C ALA A 104 -4.29 3.24 -9.71
N SER A 105 -3.08 2.76 -9.47
CA SER A 105 -2.62 2.23 -8.18
C SER A 105 -2.71 3.23 -7.04
N ARG A 106 -2.44 4.50 -7.32
CA ARG A 106 -2.53 5.56 -6.29
C ARG A 106 -3.96 5.81 -5.86
N PHE A 107 -4.89 5.74 -6.80
CA PHE A 107 -6.32 5.88 -6.51
C PHE A 107 -6.83 4.67 -5.70
N ALA A 108 -6.49 3.45 -6.12
CA ALA A 108 -6.84 2.23 -5.40
C ALA A 108 -6.27 2.22 -3.97
N ALA A 109 -5.00 2.59 -3.81
CA ALA A 109 -4.36 2.70 -2.50
C ALA A 109 -5.02 3.78 -1.62
N LEU A 110 -5.40 4.93 -2.18
CA LEU A 110 -6.10 5.99 -1.45
C LEU A 110 -7.49 5.51 -0.99
N SER A 111 -8.21 4.81 -1.84
CA SER A 111 -9.54 4.27 -1.52
C SER A 111 -9.48 3.23 -0.39
N LEU A 112 -8.51 2.30 -0.45
CA LEU A 112 -8.30 1.31 0.61
C LEU A 112 -7.75 1.93 1.90
N LEU A 113 -6.94 2.98 1.81
CA LEU A 113 -6.50 3.75 2.98
C LEU A 113 -7.69 4.44 3.66
N PHE A 114 -8.58 5.06 2.89
CA PHE A 114 -9.81 5.65 3.44
C PHE A 114 -10.69 4.59 4.11
N MET A 115 -10.86 3.42 3.47
CA MET A 115 -11.59 2.31 4.05
C MET A 115 -10.95 1.81 5.35
N THR A 116 -9.62 1.68 5.38
CA THR A 116 -8.87 1.35 6.61
C THR A 116 -9.15 2.36 7.71
N LEU A 117 -9.19 3.65 7.41
CA LEU A 117 -9.49 4.70 8.38
C LEU A 117 -10.93 4.58 8.92
N VAL A 118 -11.90 4.27 8.05
CA VAL A 118 -13.29 4.04 8.49
C VAL A 118 -13.36 2.84 9.44
N ILE A 119 -12.69 1.73 9.09
CA ILE A 119 -12.65 0.53 9.95
C ILE A 119 -11.99 0.85 11.29
N GLU A 120 -10.87 1.57 11.28
CA GLU A 120 -10.16 1.96 12.51
C GLU A 120 -11.02 2.81 13.44
N VAL A 121 -11.72 3.80 12.89
CA VAL A 121 -12.46 4.77 13.70
C VAL A 121 -13.79 4.21 14.19
N PHE A 122 -14.50 3.43 13.40
CA PHE A 122 -15.88 3.05 13.67
C PHE A 122 -16.09 1.58 14.01
N VAL A 123 -15.15 0.70 13.62
CA VAL A 123 -15.35 -0.75 13.71
C VAL A 123 -14.40 -1.39 14.72
N TYR A 124 -13.10 -1.24 14.52
CA TYR A 124 -12.06 -1.90 15.32
C TYR A 124 -10.96 -0.92 15.75
N PRO A 125 -11.23 0.03 16.68
CA PRO A 125 -10.25 1.05 17.08
C PRO A 125 -9.02 0.46 17.78
N ASP A 126 -9.13 -0.73 18.36
CA ASP A 126 -8.00 -1.42 19.01
C ASP A 126 -7.06 -2.14 18.02
N ALA A 127 -7.44 -2.23 16.75
CA ALA A 127 -6.65 -2.90 15.70
C ALA A 127 -5.63 -1.97 15.02
N TRP A 128 -5.38 -0.77 15.57
CA TRP A 128 -4.47 0.23 15.04
C TRP A 128 -3.07 -0.28 14.66
N PRO A 129 -2.44 -1.28 15.35
CA PRO A 129 -1.14 -1.78 14.92
C PRO A 129 -1.21 -2.47 13.55
N THR A 130 -2.28 -3.26 13.32
CA THR A 130 -2.51 -3.94 12.04
C THR A 130 -2.90 -2.94 10.94
N HIS A 131 -3.84 -2.05 11.23
CA HIS A 131 -4.29 -1.03 10.30
C HIS A 131 -3.17 -0.03 9.94
N GLY A 132 -2.28 0.26 10.88
CA GLY A 132 -1.09 1.08 10.66
C GLY A 132 -0.10 0.45 9.67
N VAL A 133 0.05 -0.87 9.67
CA VAL A 133 0.86 -1.58 8.67
C VAL A 133 0.24 -1.45 7.28
N TRP A 134 -1.08 -1.66 7.14
CA TRP A 134 -1.77 -1.48 5.86
C TRP A 134 -1.69 -0.03 5.38
N ALA A 135 -1.95 0.91 6.26
CA ALA A 135 -1.84 2.34 5.96
C ALA A 135 -0.44 2.72 5.46
N THR A 136 0.62 2.19 6.09
CA THR A 136 2.01 2.40 5.65
C THR A 136 2.22 1.87 4.23
N CYS A 137 1.75 0.67 3.90
CA CYS A 137 1.83 0.12 2.55
C CYS A 137 1.12 1.03 1.54
N PHE A 138 -0.10 1.47 1.83
CA PHE A 138 -0.85 2.36 0.94
C PHE A 138 -0.18 3.73 0.78
N LEU A 139 0.32 4.32 1.86
CA LEU A 139 1.05 5.59 1.80
C LEU A 139 2.32 5.49 0.94
N VAL A 140 3.04 4.37 1.00
CA VAL A 140 4.20 4.13 0.12
C VAL A 140 3.79 4.15 -1.35
N ILE A 141 2.68 3.48 -1.71
CA ILE A 141 2.17 3.47 -3.09
C ILE A 141 1.68 4.86 -3.52
N ILE A 142 0.97 5.57 -2.65
CA ILE A 142 0.48 6.93 -2.94
C ILE A 142 1.66 7.88 -3.19
N ALA A 143 2.66 7.85 -2.32
CA ALA A 143 3.80 8.75 -2.37
C ALA A 143 4.78 8.43 -3.51
N ARG A 144 5.19 7.17 -3.63
CA ARG A 144 6.29 6.73 -4.52
C ARG A 144 5.80 6.05 -5.80
N GLY A 145 4.53 5.67 -5.87
CA GLY A 145 3.94 4.95 -7.00
C GLY A 145 4.12 3.43 -6.94
N PRO A 146 3.55 2.69 -7.91
CA PRO A 146 3.43 1.23 -7.89
C PRO A 146 4.70 0.46 -8.31
N GLY A 147 5.77 1.15 -8.70
CA GLY A 147 6.98 0.51 -9.22
C GLY A 147 6.87 0.05 -10.68
N VAL A 148 7.98 -0.53 -11.19
CA VAL A 148 8.06 -0.94 -12.62
C VAL A 148 7.19 -2.16 -12.96
N PHE A 149 6.86 -2.99 -11.96
CA PHE A 149 5.98 -4.15 -12.14
C PHE A 149 4.51 -3.75 -12.00
N SER A 150 4.04 -2.80 -12.86
CA SER A 150 2.68 -2.27 -12.81
C SER A 150 2.20 -1.86 -14.19
N LEU A 151 0.88 -1.95 -14.41
CA LEU A 151 0.27 -1.46 -15.65
C LEU A 151 0.41 0.06 -15.78
N ASP A 152 0.34 0.80 -14.67
CA ASP A 152 0.57 2.25 -14.67
C ASP A 152 1.95 2.60 -15.26
N HIS A 153 2.98 1.81 -14.94
CA HIS A 153 4.32 2.02 -15.48
C HIS A 153 4.38 1.73 -16.99
N LEU A 154 3.74 0.65 -17.45
CA LEU A 154 3.69 0.29 -18.86
C LEU A 154 2.96 1.36 -19.67
N ILE A 155 1.83 1.84 -19.18
CA ILE A 155 1.06 2.93 -19.80
C ILE A 155 1.91 4.20 -19.87
N ALA A 156 2.50 4.62 -18.73
CA ALA A 156 3.33 5.82 -18.69
C ALA A 156 4.52 5.79 -19.65
N ARG A 157 5.10 4.60 -19.90
CA ARG A 157 6.18 4.44 -20.90
C ARG A 157 5.71 4.63 -22.34
N ARG A 158 4.44 4.35 -22.63
CA ARG A 158 3.91 4.50 -24.01
C ARG A 158 3.62 5.96 -24.37
N PHE A 159 3.44 6.83 -23.37
CA PHE A 159 3.12 8.24 -23.56
C PHE A 159 4.31 9.20 -23.28
N ARG A 160 5.49 8.64 -23.04
CA ARG A 160 6.77 9.39 -22.98
C ARG A 160 7.55 9.23 -24.27
#